data_a48a8de53e0d5e1df4e2e51dfaab29a1
#
_entry.id   a48a8de53e0d5e1df4e2e51dfaab29a1
#
_cell.length_a   1.000
_cell.length_b   1.000
_cell.length_c   1.000
_cell.angle_alpha   90.00
_cell.angle_beta   90.00
_cell.angle_gamma   90.00
#
_symmetry.space_group_name_H-M   'P 1'
#
loop_
_entity.id
_entity.type
_entity.pdbx_description
1 polymer ?
#
loop_
_entity_poly.entity_id
_entity_poly.type
_entity_poly.pdbx_seq_one_letter_code
_entity_poly.pdbx_strand_id
1 'polypeptide(L)'
;MTRFAGNSAHARDIASVLHPQTHAGRHLESGPTIMTHGDGIFIHDDEGRAYLDAGAGLWCASLGYSNKRLAKVAAEAMGRLGYYQIFRHASHGPAIDLSEKLLSIAPVPMSKVLLQCSGSEANDTAVKLVWYHWHAQGKPAKRKIISRSGSFHGSTCVATSLTARPEYHGGFGLPLDGFLHTGPLNFFRDALPNETEEQFSERLAGSLETIILKEGPETVAAFFCDPVQGSAGALPPPAGYFDKIQAVLRKYDVLLVADEVICGFGRTGNMWGCQTYGIEPDMMTCAKALSAAMQPISALLLNERIFQSILQQSDKQGAFVHGSTHAGHPVAASVALETLRIYDEIDIVAHVRAVEPTFLEMLGALREHPLIGGFNGVGLIGGLELVKDKTTRESYPISVGLGALIDANARRNGLILRIVGNRIAFSPPLIITHNELEQLGTRLRRTLDDTYRDIQSID
;
A
#
# COMPACT_ATOMS: atom_id res chain seq x y z
N MET A 1 31.98 -1.09 -21.94
CA MET A 1 31.76 -2.52 -22.31
C MET A 1 30.83 -3.09 -21.23
N THR A 2 29.72 -3.68 -21.62
CA THR A 2 28.76 -4.28 -20.70
C THR A 2 29.42 -5.43 -19.95
N ARG A 3 29.28 -5.46 -18.64
CA ARG A 3 29.74 -6.53 -17.71
C ARG A 3 29.18 -7.92 -18.06
N PHE A 4 28.13 -7.96 -18.87
CA PHE A 4 27.35 -9.16 -19.20
C PHE A 4 27.59 -9.64 -20.65
N ALA A 5 27.51 -10.96 -20.86
CA ALA A 5 27.58 -11.55 -22.20
C ALA A 5 26.46 -10.98 -23.11
N GLY A 6 26.77 -10.67 -24.35
CA GLY A 6 25.92 -9.86 -25.23
C GLY A 6 24.50 -10.38 -25.50
N ASN A 7 24.21 -11.67 -25.25
CA ASN A 7 22.87 -12.26 -25.38
C ASN A 7 22.33 -12.83 -24.05
N SER A 8 22.91 -12.46 -22.91
CA SER A 8 22.38 -12.85 -21.59
C SER A 8 21.06 -12.17 -21.29
N ALA A 9 20.27 -12.73 -20.35
CA ALA A 9 19.04 -12.07 -19.87
C ALA A 9 19.32 -10.66 -19.36
N HIS A 10 20.42 -10.46 -18.63
CA HIS A 10 20.88 -9.16 -18.14
C HIS A 10 21.12 -8.14 -19.28
N ALA A 11 21.87 -8.53 -20.32
CA ALA A 11 22.16 -7.64 -21.43
C ALA A 11 20.90 -7.28 -22.23
N ARG A 12 19.98 -8.23 -22.40
CA ARG A 12 18.71 -8.00 -23.10
C ARG A 12 17.76 -7.12 -22.27
N ASP A 13 17.74 -7.30 -20.97
CA ASP A 13 16.96 -6.46 -20.06
C ASP A 13 17.44 -5.00 -20.13
N ILE A 14 18.75 -4.76 -19.95
CA ILE A 14 19.36 -3.43 -20.06
C ILE A 14 19.00 -2.77 -21.40
N ALA A 15 18.95 -3.55 -22.48
CA ALA A 15 18.69 -3.03 -23.81
C ALA A 15 17.21 -2.73 -24.11
N SER A 16 16.25 -3.35 -23.39
CA SER A 16 14.85 -3.35 -23.81
C SER A 16 13.83 -2.99 -22.72
N VAL A 17 14.19 -3.06 -21.43
CA VAL A 17 13.24 -2.84 -20.32
C VAL A 17 13.52 -1.52 -19.62
N LEU A 18 12.53 -0.63 -19.59
CA LEU A 18 12.56 0.55 -18.72
C LEU A 18 12.03 0.20 -17.33
N HIS A 19 12.92 0.12 -16.36
CA HIS A 19 12.55 -0.21 -14.97
C HIS A 19 11.89 0.96 -14.26
N PRO A 20 10.65 0.80 -13.72
CA PRO A 20 10.00 1.84 -12.92
C PRO A 20 10.73 2.06 -11.59
N GLN A 21 10.67 3.28 -11.06
CA GLN A 21 11.29 3.68 -9.79
C GLN A 21 12.80 3.32 -9.67
N THR A 22 13.51 3.33 -10.79
CA THR A 22 14.90 2.91 -10.88
C THR A 22 15.74 4.03 -11.49
N HIS A 23 16.94 4.25 -10.96
CA HIS A 23 17.89 5.20 -11.52
C HIS A 23 18.46 4.63 -12.82
N ALA A 24 17.97 5.11 -13.98
CA ALA A 24 18.27 4.56 -15.30
C ALA A 24 19.77 4.43 -15.57
N GLY A 25 20.56 5.47 -15.29
CA GLY A 25 22.02 5.43 -15.51
C GLY A 25 22.72 4.33 -14.69
N ARG A 26 22.38 4.19 -13.41
CA ARG A 26 22.94 3.11 -12.57
C ARG A 26 22.51 1.74 -13.07
N HIS A 27 21.27 1.60 -13.55
CA HIS A 27 20.78 0.34 -14.10
C HIS A 27 21.58 -0.10 -15.34
N LEU A 28 21.96 0.85 -16.22
CA LEU A 28 22.82 0.54 -17.35
C LEU A 28 24.21 -0.01 -16.95
N GLU A 29 24.70 0.35 -15.76
CA GLU A 29 26.00 -0.10 -15.23
C GLU A 29 25.89 -1.42 -14.46
N SER A 30 24.89 -1.53 -13.54
CA SER A 30 24.76 -2.68 -12.64
C SER A 30 23.94 -3.84 -13.20
N GLY A 31 23.02 -3.55 -14.12
CA GLY A 31 22.02 -4.50 -14.61
C GLY A 31 20.99 -4.91 -13.55
N PRO A 32 20.02 -5.76 -13.94
CA PRO A 32 18.98 -6.28 -13.04
C PRO A 32 19.48 -7.45 -12.17
N THR A 33 18.74 -7.78 -11.13
CA THR A 33 18.71 -9.10 -10.52
C THR A 33 17.58 -9.89 -11.19
N ILE A 34 17.88 -11.00 -11.84
CA ILE A 34 16.87 -11.80 -12.56
C ILE A 34 16.23 -12.79 -11.59
N MET A 35 14.96 -12.56 -11.22
CA MET A 35 14.19 -13.51 -10.41
C MET A 35 13.62 -14.61 -11.30
N THR A 36 13.75 -15.87 -10.89
CA THR A 36 13.39 -17.05 -11.69
C THR A 36 12.16 -17.78 -11.17
N HIS A 37 12.03 -17.95 -9.87
CA HIS A 37 10.90 -18.64 -9.24
C HIS A 37 10.76 -18.23 -7.78
N GLY A 38 9.62 -18.58 -7.19
CA GLY A 38 9.36 -18.40 -5.78
C GLY A 38 8.84 -19.68 -5.13
N ASP A 39 9.08 -19.84 -3.82
CA ASP A 39 8.57 -20.93 -3.01
C ASP A 39 8.26 -20.43 -1.59
N GLY A 40 7.01 -20.58 -1.16
CA GLY A 40 6.55 -20.01 0.10
C GLY A 40 6.85 -18.51 0.19
N ILE A 41 7.63 -18.09 1.18
CA ILE A 41 8.03 -16.68 1.38
C ILE A 41 9.40 -16.35 0.75
N PHE A 42 10.00 -17.29 0.01
CA PHE A 42 11.29 -17.10 -0.63
C PHE A 42 11.16 -16.84 -2.12
N ILE A 43 12.04 -15.98 -2.64
CA ILE A 43 12.22 -15.72 -4.06
C ILE A 43 13.64 -16.09 -4.47
N HIS A 44 13.83 -16.62 -5.66
CA HIS A 44 15.12 -17.13 -6.14
C HIS A 44 15.56 -16.40 -7.40
N ASP A 45 16.86 -16.06 -7.47
CA ASP A 45 17.46 -15.47 -8.66
C ASP A 45 18.07 -16.52 -9.61
N ASP A 46 18.60 -16.04 -10.74
CA ASP A 46 19.24 -16.87 -11.76
C ASP A 46 20.66 -17.36 -11.40
N GLU A 47 21.22 -16.89 -10.27
CA GLU A 47 22.45 -17.41 -9.68
C GLU A 47 22.17 -18.50 -8.62
N GLY A 48 20.90 -18.85 -8.41
CA GLY A 48 20.46 -19.86 -7.45
C GLY A 48 20.42 -19.38 -6.00
N ARG A 49 20.51 -18.08 -5.74
CA ARG A 49 20.41 -17.53 -4.39
C ARG A 49 18.94 -17.42 -4.00
N ALA A 50 18.64 -17.80 -2.76
CA ALA A 50 17.32 -17.67 -2.15
C ALA A 50 17.27 -16.46 -1.22
N TYR A 51 16.24 -15.65 -1.36
CA TYR A 51 16.00 -14.47 -0.53
C TYR A 51 14.67 -14.65 0.22
N LEU A 52 14.68 -14.48 1.54
CA LEU A 52 13.48 -14.27 2.32
C LEU A 52 12.97 -12.85 2.01
N ASP A 53 11.75 -12.74 1.51
CA ASP A 53 11.17 -11.45 1.15
C ASP A 53 10.36 -10.87 2.32
N ALA A 54 10.93 -9.85 2.97
CA ALA A 54 10.29 -9.14 4.07
C ALA A 54 9.25 -8.09 3.63
N GLY A 55 9.05 -7.92 2.31
CA GLY A 55 8.13 -6.95 1.73
C GLY A 55 6.97 -7.55 0.95
N ALA A 56 6.86 -8.90 0.85
CA ALA A 56 5.88 -9.59 0.01
C ALA A 56 5.81 -8.98 -1.41
N GLY A 57 6.95 -8.86 -2.08
CA GLY A 57 7.12 -8.13 -3.33
C GLY A 57 6.86 -6.64 -3.12
N LEU A 58 5.79 -6.13 -3.71
CA LEU A 58 5.31 -4.77 -3.48
C LEU A 58 4.09 -4.76 -2.55
N TRP A 59 4.20 -5.37 -1.33
CA TRP A 59 3.14 -5.45 -0.32
C TRP A 59 1.94 -6.28 -0.76
N CYS A 60 2.10 -7.27 -1.63
CA CYS A 60 1.01 -7.92 -2.37
C CYS A 60 1.00 -9.45 -2.35
N ALA A 61 2.16 -10.13 -2.26
CA ALA A 61 2.26 -11.59 -2.26
C ALA A 61 1.88 -12.19 -0.88
N SER A 62 0.64 -11.95 -0.44
CA SER A 62 0.13 -12.30 0.89
C SER A 62 0.12 -13.80 1.19
N LEU A 63 -0.10 -14.64 0.18
CA LEU A 63 -0.01 -16.11 0.26
C LEU A 63 1.35 -16.65 -0.20
N GLY A 64 2.38 -15.78 -0.21
CA GLY A 64 3.69 -16.14 -0.74
C GLY A 64 3.69 -16.27 -2.26
N TYR A 65 4.70 -17.00 -2.75
CA TYR A 65 4.96 -17.16 -4.18
C TYR A 65 4.53 -18.53 -4.68
N SER A 66 4.15 -18.60 -5.96
CA SER A 66 3.87 -19.88 -6.66
C SER A 66 2.74 -20.72 -6.05
N ASN A 67 1.64 -20.08 -5.61
CA ASN A 67 0.48 -20.81 -5.07
C ASN A 67 -0.19 -21.65 -6.16
N LYS A 68 -0.05 -22.98 -6.05
CA LYS A 68 -0.53 -23.96 -7.05
C LYS A 68 -2.05 -23.97 -7.20
N ARG A 69 -2.80 -23.72 -6.10
CA ARG A 69 -4.26 -23.68 -6.12
C ARG A 69 -4.77 -22.49 -6.92
N LEU A 70 -4.19 -21.31 -6.73
CA LEU A 70 -4.54 -20.11 -7.50
C LEU A 70 -4.15 -20.25 -8.99
N ALA A 71 -2.98 -20.86 -9.28
CA ALA A 71 -2.58 -21.15 -10.66
C ALA A 71 -3.57 -22.09 -11.37
N LYS A 72 -4.06 -23.14 -10.69
CA LYS A 72 -5.08 -24.06 -11.20
C LYS A 72 -6.38 -23.32 -11.50
N VAL A 73 -6.89 -22.50 -10.57
CA VAL A 73 -8.13 -21.73 -10.76
C VAL A 73 -7.99 -20.76 -11.94
N ALA A 74 -6.83 -20.11 -12.10
CA ALA A 74 -6.58 -19.23 -13.23
C ALA A 74 -6.67 -19.99 -14.57
N ALA A 75 -6.06 -21.17 -14.66
CA ALA A 75 -6.09 -22.00 -15.86
C ALA A 75 -7.53 -22.48 -16.19
N GLU A 76 -8.27 -22.94 -15.19
CA GLU A 76 -9.66 -23.38 -15.36
C GLU A 76 -10.59 -22.23 -15.79
N ALA A 77 -10.44 -21.05 -15.14
CA ALA A 77 -11.23 -19.88 -15.49
C ALA A 77 -10.93 -19.40 -16.92
N MET A 78 -9.65 -19.42 -17.32
CA MET A 78 -9.23 -19.06 -18.68
C MET A 78 -9.79 -20.03 -19.74
N GLY A 79 -9.84 -21.32 -19.44
CA GLY A 79 -10.43 -22.34 -20.32
C GLY A 79 -11.96 -22.24 -20.44
N ARG A 80 -12.63 -21.70 -19.40
CA ARG A 80 -14.10 -21.58 -19.37
C ARG A 80 -14.61 -20.27 -19.97
N LEU A 81 -14.05 -19.12 -19.53
CA LEU A 81 -14.39 -17.78 -19.99
C LEU A 81 -13.16 -16.88 -19.83
N GLY A 82 -12.28 -16.87 -20.83
CA GLY A 82 -11.02 -16.14 -20.78
C GLY A 82 -11.20 -14.63 -20.69
N TYR A 83 -12.25 -14.10 -21.31
CA TYR A 83 -12.60 -12.68 -21.22
C TYR A 83 -14.09 -12.47 -21.54
N TYR A 84 -14.77 -11.63 -20.77
CA TYR A 84 -15.95 -10.87 -21.15
C TYR A 84 -16.10 -9.64 -20.26
N GLN A 85 -16.65 -8.57 -20.82
CA GLN A 85 -16.83 -7.29 -20.15
C GLN A 85 -18.10 -7.28 -19.27
N ILE A 86 -18.16 -6.37 -18.31
CA ILE A 86 -19.32 -6.19 -17.42
C ILE A 86 -20.08 -4.87 -17.70
N PHE A 87 -20.02 -4.35 -18.95
CA PHE A 87 -20.72 -3.15 -19.39
C PHE A 87 -22.11 -3.47 -19.94
N ARG A 88 -22.98 -2.44 -19.98
CA ARG A 88 -24.28 -2.49 -20.66
C ARG A 88 -25.13 -3.73 -20.27
N HIS A 89 -25.24 -3.96 -18.95
CA HIS A 89 -26.01 -5.07 -18.36
C HIS A 89 -25.44 -6.49 -18.59
N ALA A 90 -24.27 -6.63 -19.18
CA ALA A 90 -23.56 -7.90 -19.18
C ALA A 90 -22.92 -8.15 -17.81
N SER A 91 -22.78 -9.40 -17.42
CA SER A 91 -22.08 -9.83 -16.21
C SER A 91 -21.67 -11.31 -16.33
N HIS A 92 -20.95 -11.81 -15.34
CA HIS A 92 -20.55 -13.21 -15.23
C HIS A 92 -20.38 -13.63 -13.75
N GLY A 93 -20.54 -14.93 -13.47
CA GLY A 93 -20.51 -15.48 -12.12
C GLY A 93 -19.34 -14.96 -11.26
N PRO A 94 -18.08 -15.09 -11.69
CA PRO A 94 -16.95 -14.64 -10.88
C PRO A 94 -17.00 -13.17 -10.42
N ALA A 95 -17.48 -12.24 -11.25
CA ALA A 95 -17.61 -10.84 -10.85
C ALA A 95 -18.74 -10.63 -9.83
N ILE A 96 -19.85 -11.38 -9.99
CA ILE A 96 -20.97 -11.35 -9.05
C ILE A 96 -20.53 -11.90 -7.69
N ASP A 97 -19.99 -13.12 -7.67
CA ASP A 97 -19.59 -13.82 -6.44
C ASP A 97 -18.51 -13.06 -5.67
N LEU A 98 -17.52 -12.48 -6.39
CA LEU A 98 -16.49 -11.65 -5.76
C LEU A 98 -17.08 -10.38 -5.15
N SER A 99 -17.99 -9.71 -5.84
CA SER A 99 -18.63 -8.49 -5.33
C SER A 99 -19.47 -8.78 -4.09
N GLU A 100 -20.26 -9.85 -4.09
CA GLU A 100 -21.02 -10.30 -2.90
C GLU A 100 -20.10 -10.64 -1.73
N LYS A 101 -19.00 -11.37 -1.99
CA LYS A 101 -18.02 -11.70 -0.94
C LYS A 101 -17.39 -10.43 -0.35
N LEU A 102 -16.97 -9.48 -1.17
CA LEU A 102 -16.39 -8.21 -0.70
C LEU A 102 -17.39 -7.40 0.15
N LEU A 103 -18.65 -7.31 -0.27
CA LEU A 103 -19.69 -6.63 0.51
C LEU A 103 -19.92 -7.34 1.86
N SER A 104 -19.90 -8.68 1.89
CA SER A 104 -20.15 -9.45 3.10
C SER A 104 -19.06 -9.30 4.17
N ILE A 105 -17.83 -8.96 3.77
CA ILE A 105 -16.70 -8.76 4.68
C ILE A 105 -16.31 -7.29 4.87
N ALA A 106 -17.07 -6.36 4.28
CA ALA A 106 -16.78 -4.93 4.41
C ALA A 106 -16.84 -4.47 5.89
N PRO A 107 -15.98 -3.51 6.30
CA PRO A 107 -15.88 -3.07 7.71
C PRO A 107 -17.09 -2.26 8.16
N VAL A 108 -17.79 -1.65 7.22
CA VAL A 108 -19.03 -0.86 7.41
C VAL A 108 -20.01 -1.20 6.30
N PRO A 109 -21.31 -0.86 6.41
CA PRO A 109 -22.28 -1.11 5.35
C PRO A 109 -21.89 -0.48 4.03
N MET A 110 -21.60 -1.31 3.04
CA MET A 110 -21.32 -0.92 1.66
C MET A 110 -22.42 -1.41 0.74
N SER A 111 -22.74 -0.66 -0.32
CA SER A 111 -23.88 -0.91 -1.20
C SER A 111 -23.47 -1.57 -2.51
N LYS A 112 -22.36 -1.15 -3.10
CA LYS A 112 -21.90 -1.63 -4.41
C LYS A 112 -20.38 -1.78 -4.46
N VAL A 113 -19.94 -2.65 -5.36
CA VAL A 113 -18.53 -2.83 -5.70
C VAL A 113 -18.32 -2.48 -7.17
N LEU A 114 -17.32 -1.65 -7.44
CA LEU A 114 -16.84 -1.39 -8.79
C LEU A 114 -15.45 -2.02 -8.94
N LEU A 115 -15.37 -3.08 -9.73
CA LEU A 115 -14.14 -3.82 -9.99
C LEU A 115 -13.24 -3.02 -10.96
N GLN A 116 -11.92 -3.05 -10.74
CA GLN A 116 -10.89 -2.35 -11.52
C GLN A 116 -9.66 -3.26 -11.68
N CYS A 117 -8.59 -2.80 -12.35
CA CYS A 117 -7.39 -3.60 -12.60
C CYS A 117 -6.23 -3.28 -11.65
N SER A 118 -6.20 -2.10 -11.05
CA SER A 118 -5.12 -1.65 -10.16
C SER A 118 -5.61 -0.73 -9.06
N GLY A 119 -4.85 -0.63 -7.96
CA GLY A 119 -5.13 0.34 -6.89
C GLY A 119 -5.13 1.78 -7.40
N SER A 120 -4.27 2.10 -8.37
CA SER A 120 -4.25 3.43 -9.01
C SER A 120 -5.56 3.76 -9.71
N GLU A 121 -6.09 2.82 -10.51
CA GLU A 121 -7.40 2.99 -11.17
C GLU A 121 -8.54 3.10 -10.15
N ALA A 122 -8.50 2.31 -9.07
CA ALA A 122 -9.50 2.37 -8.01
C ALA A 122 -9.52 3.75 -7.33
N ASN A 123 -8.35 4.31 -7.03
CA ASN A 123 -8.21 5.65 -6.43
C ASN A 123 -8.60 6.77 -7.41
N ASP A 124 -8.21 6.68 -8.68
CA ASP A 124 -8.67 7.61 -9.73
C ASP A 124 -10.21 7.61 -9.84
N THR A 125 -10.78 6.42 -9.81
CA THR A 125 -12.24 6.23 -9.86
C THR A 125 -12.91 6.80 -8.61
N ALA A 126 -12.34 6.59 -7.43
CA ALA A 126 -12.86 7.15 -6.18
C ALA A 126 -12.91 8.68 -6.24
N VAL A 127 -11.85 9.35 -6.74
CA VAL A 127 -11.85 10.80 -6.95
C VAL A 127 -12.94 11.24 -7.92
N LYS A 128 -13.10 10.52 -9.06
CA LYS A 128 -14.19 10.81 -10.01
C LYS A 128 -15.56 10.67 -9.36
N LEU A 129 -15.77 9.65 -8.52
CA LEU A 129 -17.05 9.46 -7.80
C LEU A 129 -17.27 10.50 -6.72
N VAL A 130 -16.23 11.00 -6.05
CA VAL A 130 -16.31 12.16 -5.15
C VAL A 130 -16.86 13.37 -5.90
N TRP A 131 -16.28 13.71 -7.05
CA TRP A 131 -16.74 14.84 -7.87
C TRP A 131 -18.16 14.62 -8.41
N TYR A 132 -18.46 13.39 -8.84
CA TYR A 132 -19.77 12.99 -9.34
C TYR A 132 -20.86 13.11 -8.27
N HIS A 133 -20.54 12.70 -7.03
CA HIS A 133 -21.40 12.84 -5.88
C HIS A 133 -21.73 14.33 -5.60
N TRP A 134 -20.71 15.17 -5.44
CA TRP A 134 -20.95 16.58 -5.15
C TRP A 134 -21.66 17.32 -6.25
N HIS A 135 -21.42 16.94 -7.49
CA HIS A 135 -22.20 17.47 -8.62
C HIS A 135 -23.67 17.06 -8.52
N ALA A 136 -23.96 15.80 -8.20
CA ALA A 136 -25.33 15.30 -7.98
C ALA A 136 -26.04 16.07 -6.85
N GLN A 137 -25.30 16.42 -5.79
CA GLN A 137 -25.81 17.20 -4.65
C GLN A 137 -25.95 18.70 -4.93
N GLY A 138 -25.72 19.17 -6.15
CA GLY A 138 -25.77 20.60 -6.51
C GLY A 138 -24.62 21.43 -5.93
N LYS A 139 -23.52 20.80 -5.51
CA LYS A 139 -22.33 21.44 -4.95
C LYS A 139 -21.08 21.25 -5.85
N PRO A 140 -21.10 21.67 -7.15
CA PRO A 140 -20.02 21.39 -8.10
C PRO A 140 -18.69 22.09 -7.75
N ALA A 141 -18.69 23.11 -6.90
CA ALA A 141 -17.48 23.74 -6.40
C ALA A 141 -16.69 22.88 -5.42
N LYS A 142 -17.33 21.88 -4.82
CA LYS A 142 -16.73 20.96 -3.83
C LYS A 142 -15.89 19.90 -4.55
N ARG A 143 -14.63 20.23 -4.87
CA ARG A 143 -13.74 19.44 -5.73
C ARG A 143 -12.35 19.22 -5.17
N LYS A 144 -11.91 20.01 -4.18
CA LYS A 144 -10.56 19.86 -3.60
C LYS A 144 -10.47 18.58 -2.80
N ILE A 145 -9.36 17.87 -2.99
CA ILE A 145 -9.09 16.58 -2.32
C ILE A 145 -7.88 16.77 -1.41
N ILE A 146 -8.00 16.30 -0.18
CA ILE A 146 -6.90 16.33 0.79
C ILE A 146 -6.40 14.89 1.00
N SER A 147 -5.08 14.69 1.03
CA SER A 147 -4.43 13.45 1.44
C SER A 147 -3.30 13.73 2.43
N ARG A 148 -2.65 12.68 2.95
CA ARG A 148 -1.61 12.83 3.98
C ARG A 148 -0.22 12.86 3.37
N SER A 149 0.65 13.74 3.88
CA SER A 149 2.08 13.73 3.53
C SER A 149 2.70 12.35 3.74
N GLY A 150 3.49 11.89 2.78
CA GLY A 150 4.12 10.58 2.80
C GLY A 150 3.27 9.41 2.31
N SER A 151 1.95 9.57 2.12
CA SER A 151 1.08 8.55 1.54
C SER A 151 1.37 8.31 0.06
N PHE A 152 1.08 7.10 -0.40
CA PHE A 152 1.15 6.70 -1.82
C PHE A 152 -0.17 6.06 -2.24
N HIS A 153 -0.83 6.66 -3.21
CA HIS A 153 -2.14 6.23 -3.66
C HIS A 153 -2.17 5.73 -5.11
N GLY A 154 -1.05 5.79 -5.82
CA GLY A 154 -0.93 5.25 -7.16
C GLY A 154 -0.02 6.03 -8.10
N SER A 155 0.02 5.60 -9.37
CA SER A 155 0.94 6.10 -10.40
C SER A 155 0.22 6.70 -11.63
N THR A 156 -1.12 6.75 -11.65
CA THR A 156 -1.90 7.53 -12.62
C THR A 156 -1.87 9.02 -12.25
N CYS A 157 -2.17 9.93 -13.15
CA CYS A 157 -2.05 11.37 -12.89
C CYS A 157 -2.84 11.83 -11.65
N VAL A 158 -4.06 11.31 -11.45
CA VAL A 158 -4.90 11.65 -10.31
C VAL A 158 -4.38 10.97 -9.04
N ALA A 159 -4.10 9.66 -9.08
CA ALA A 159 -3.57 8.94 -7.91
C ALA A 159 -2.16 9.41 -7.51
N THR A 160 -1.34 9.87 -8.47
CA THR A 160 -0.06 10.51 -8.16
C THR A 160 -0.28 11.88 -7.52
N SER A 161 -1.32 12.61 -7.90
CA SER A 161 -1.68 13.88 -7.24
C SER A 161 -2.17 13.67 -5.80
N LEU A 162 -2.80 12.53 -5.49
CA LEU A 162 -3.09 12.09 -4.12
C LEU A 162 -1.82 11.67 -3.37
N THR A 163 -0.83 11.12 -4.07
CA THR A 163 0.44 10.68 -3.49
C THR A 163 1.24 11.89 -3.03
N ALA A 164 1.35 12.07 -1.71
CA ALA A 164 1.99 13.26 -1.13
C ALA A 164 3.51 13.03 -0.93
N ARG A 165 4.20 12.74 -2.00
CA ARG A 165 5.64 12.47 -2.06
C ARG A 165 6.26 13.23 -3.23
N PRO A 166 7.05 14.29 -2.97
CA PRO A 166 7.56 15.19 -4.01
C PRO A 166 8.35 14.52 -5.14
N GLU A 167 9.03 13.40 -4.84
CA GLU A 167 9.79 12.63 -5.82
C GLU A 167 8.92 11.99 -6.91
N TYR A 168 7.61 11.83 -6.67
CA TYR A 168 6.67 11.33 -7.69
C TYR A 168 6.04 12.46 -8.52
N HIS A 169 6.21 13.70 -8.11
CA HIS A 169 5.66 14.88 -8.78
C HIS A 169 6.68 15.52 -9.74
N GLY A 170 7.96 15.47 -9.36
CA GLY A 170 9.03 16.14 -10.08
C GLY A 170 9.13 15.69 -11.54
N GLY A 171 9.11 16.66 -12.46
CA GLY A 171 9.21 16.41 -13.91
C GLY A 171 7.89 16.03 -14.59
N PHE A 172 6.81 15.76 -13.84
CA PHE A 172 5.51 15.36 -14.39
C PHE A 172 4.45 16.48 -14.37
N GLY A 173 4.75 17.65 -13.79
CA GLY A 173 3.79 18.72 -13.64
C GLY A 173 2.68 18.39 -12.62
N LEU A 174 3.00 17.63 -11.60
CA LEU A 174 2.08 17.21 -10.54
C LEU A 174 2.47 17.87 -9.19
N PRO A 175 1.55 17.94 -8.22
CA PRO A 175 0.17 17.47 -8.28
C PRO A 175 -0.72 18.37 -9.15
N LEU A 176 -1.86 17.85 -9.59
CA LEU A 176 -2.91 18.65 -10.25
C LEU A 176 -3.49 19.67 -9.27
N ASP A 177 -4.01 20.79 -9.81
CA ASP A 177 -4.69 21.79 -9.00
C ASP A 177 -5.86 21.21 -8.19
N GLY A 178 -5.98 21.63 -6.93
CA GLY A 178 -7.02 21.17 -6.02
C GLY A 178 -6.68 19.88 -5.24
N PHE A 179 -5.47 19.35 -5.41
CA PHE A 179 -4.94 18.27 -4.55
C PHE A 179 -4.05 18.88 -3.46
N LEU A 180 -4.42 18.64 -2.21
CA LEU A 180 -3.81 19.25 -1.03
C LEU A 180 -3.26 18.16 -0.11
N HIS A 181 -2.23 18.48 0.65
CA HIS A 181 -1.59 17.52 1.54
C HIS A 181 -1.50 18.07 2.96
N THR A 182 -1.83 17.22 3.96
CA THR A 182 -1.61 17.55 5.38
C THR A 182 -0.14 17.39 5.75
N GLY A 183 0.22 17.78 6.97
CA GLY A 183 1.55 17.54 7.52
C GLY A 183 1.89 16.05 7.71
N PRO A 184 3.16 15.75 7.98
CA PRO A 184 3.65 14.38 8.19
C PRO A 184 3.07 13.74 9.45
N LEU A 185 3.04 12.39 9.48
CA LEU A 185 2.40 11.57 10.53
C LEU A 185 3.41 10.83 11.42
N ASN A 186 4.71 11.01 11.23
CA ASN A 186 5.72 10.24 11.95
C ASN A 186 5.95 10.80 13.36
N PHE A 187 5.26 10.25 14.36
CA PHE A 187 5.42 10.68 15.75
C PHE A 187 6.87 10.67 16.23
N PHE A 188 7.69 9.70 15.83
CA PHE A 188 9.10 9.66 16.19
C PHE A 188 9.88 10.87 15.67
N ARG A 189 9.55 11.37 14.47
CA ARG A 189 10.28 12.49 13.82
C ARG A 189 9.63 13.85 14.04
N ASP A 190 8.30 13.89 14.09
CA ASP A 190 7.52 15.12 13.92
C ASP A 190 6.83 15.59 15.20
N ALA A 191 6.91 14.80 16.29
CA ALA A 191 6.41 15.21 17.60
C ALA A 191 7.25 16.35 18.17
N LEU A 192 6.58 17.32 18.80
CA LEU A 192 7.23 18.37 19.56
C LEU A 192 7.83 17.81 20.87
N PRO A 193 8.80 18.50 21.48
CA PRO A 193 9.34 18.06 22.77
C PRO A 193 8.23 17.87 23.82
N ASN A 194 8.19 16.70 24.45
CA ASN A 194 7.19 16.29 25.45
C ASN A 194 5.74 16.19 24.95
N GLU A 195 5.49 16.21 23.63
CA GLU A 195 4.18 15.99 23.05
C GLU A 195 3.79 14.52 23.18
N THR A 196 2.58 14.22 23.71
CA THR A 196 2.04 12.85 23.70
C THR A 196 1.44 12.51 22.33
N GLU A 197 1.19 11.22 22.07
CA GLU A 197 0.54 10.81 20.82
C GLU A 197 -0.84 11.43 20.64
N GLU A 198 -1.63 11.56 21.73
CA GLU A 198 -2.94 12.21 21.68
C GLU A 198 -2.85 13.70 21.34
N GLN A 199 -1.85 14.42 21.91
CA GLN A 199 -1.60 15.82 21.61
C GLN A 199 -1.13 16.00 20.15
N PHE A 200 -0.28 15.09 19.70
CA PHE A 200 0.14 15.06 18.29
C PHE A 200 -1.04 14.84 17.36
N SER A 201 -1.93 13.88 17.67
CA SER A 201 -3.17 13.64 16.94
C SER A 201 -4.11 14.84 16.93
N GLU A 202 -4.23 15.56 18.04
CA GLU A 202 -4.99 16.81 18.14
C GLU A 202 -4.43 17.89 17.21
N ARG A 203 -3.10 18.06 17.23
CA ARG A 203 -2.41 19.02 16.37
C ARG A 203 -2.57 18.69 14.89
N LEU A 204 -2.53 17.40 14.52
CA LEU A 204 -2.76 16.97 13.14
C LEU A 204 -4.21 17.21 12.69
N ALA A 205 -5.19 16.95 13.55
CA ALA A 205 -6.59 17.24 13.25
C ALA A 205 -6.84 18.74 13.14
N GLY A 206 -6.26 19.57 14.01
CA GLY A 206 -6.31 21.03 13.91
C GLY A 206 -5.65 21.57 12.63
N SER A 207 -4.56 20.90 12.16
CA SER A 207 -3.95 21.24 10.89
C SER A 207 -4.87 20.93 9.71
N LEU A 208 -5.56 19.78 9.71
CA LEU A 208 -6.56 19.44 8.70
C LEU A 208 -7.69 20.47 8.70
N GLU A 209 -8.22 20.83 9.87
CA GLU A 209 -9.28 21.83 9.99
C GLU A 209 -8.83 23.19 9.44
N THR A 210 -7.60 23.59 9.74
CA THR A 210 -7.02 24.84 9.23
C THR A 210 -6.95 24.84 7.69
N ILE A 211 -6.57 23.72 7.07
CA ILE A 211 -6.55 23.59 5.61
C ILE A 211 -7.98 23.74 5.06
N ILE A 212 -8.97 23.02 5.64
CA ILE A 212 -10.37 23.10 5.19
C ILE A 212 -10.92 24.52 5.27
N LEU A 213 -10.66 25.22 6.37
CA LEU A 213 -11.13 26.60 6.57
C LEU A 213 -10.45 27.59 5.60
N LYS A 214 -9.13 27.43 5.37
CA LYS A 214 -8.36 28.26 4.43
C LYS A 214 -8.83 28.09 2.99
N GLU A 215 -9.12 26.87 2.59
CA GLU A 215 -9.53 26.55 1.22
C GLU A 215 -11.00 26.82 0.95
N GLY A 216 -11.81 27.03 1.99
CA GLY A 216 -13.26 27.15 1.97
C GLY A 216 -13.95 25.79 2.09
N PRO A 217 -14.69 25.52 3.19
CA PRO A 217 -15.36 24.22 3.43
C PRO A 217 -16.28 23.78 2.29
N GLU A 218 -16.86 24.76 1.57
CA GLU A 218 -17.72 24.53 0.41
C GLU A 218 -16.95 24.05 -0.83
N THR A 219 -15.61 24.07 -0.81
CA THR A 219 -14.76 23.63 -1.93
C THR A 219 -14.04 22.31 -1.65
N VAL A 220 -13.92 21.89 -0.38
CA VAL A 220 -13.23 20.66 0.00
C VAL A 220 -14.18 19.48 -0.08
N ALA A 221 -13.86 18.51 -0.92
CA ALA A 221 -14.73 17.39 -1.29
C ALA A 221 -14.51 16.12 -0.49
N ALA A 222 -13.24 15.71 -0.32
CA ALA A 222 -12.90 14.46 0.35
C ALA A 222 -11.51 14.51 0.99
N PHE A 223 -11.33 13.61 1.96
CA PHE A 223 -10.05 13.25 2.54
C PHE A 223 -9.73 11.79 2.21
N PHE A 224 -8.53 11.54 1.67
CA PHE A 224 -8.01 10.22 1.35
C PHE A 224 -6.96 9.80 2.38
N CYS A 225 -7.08 8.58 2.88
CA CYS A 225 -6.12 8.03 3.83
C CYS A 225 -5.96 6.52 3.70
N ASP A 226 -4.74 6.05 3.87
CA ASP A 226 -4.39 4.66 4.14
C ASP A 226 -4.41 4.42 5.67
N PRO A 227 -5.01 3.34 6.22
CA PRO A 227 -5.06 3.12 7.69
C PRO A 227 -3.67 3.10 8.33
N VAL A 228 -2.70 2.46 7.69
CA VAL A 228 -1.26 2.55 8.00
C VAL A 228 -0.55 3.10 6.78
N GLN A 229 0.27 4.12 6.94
CA GLN A 229 1.06 4.67 5.82
C GLN A 229 2.19 3.71 5.43
N GLY A 230 1.89 2.76 4.54
CA GLY A 230 2.85 1.76 4.10
C GLY A 230 4.06 2.39 3.42
N SER A 231 3.83 3.24 2.44
CA SER A 231 4.87 3.88 1.62
C SER A 231 5.71 4.94 2.35
N ALA A 232 5.27 5.41 3.52
CA ALA A 232 6.06 6.26 4.40
C ALA A 232 7.03 5.46 5.30
N GLY A 233 7.11 4.14 5.10
CA GLY A 233 7.94 3.24 5.89
C GLY A 233 7.17 2.47 6.95
N ALA A 234 5.90 2.12 6.66
CA ALA A 234 4.99 1.39 7.55
C ALA A 234 4.73 2.15 8.86
N LEU A 235 4.11 3.32 8.76
CA LEU A 235 3.78 4.19 9.89
C LEU A 235 2.32 3.98 10.33
N PRO A 236 2.06 3.31 11.47
CA PRO A 236 0.77 3.33 12.12
C PRO A 236 0.39 4.76 12.55
N PRO A 237 -0.90 5.10 12.57
CA PRO A 237 -1.35 6.39 13.09
C PRO A 237 -1.11 6.50 14.60
N PRO A 238 -0.84 7.70 15.13
CA PRO A 238 -0.75 7.92 16.58
C PRO A 238 -2.13 7.74 17.24
N ALA A 239 -2.11 7.54 18.57
CA ALA A 239 -3.32 7.28 19.36
C ALA A 239 -4.41 8.34 19.13
N GLY A 240 -5.65 7.89 18.89
CA GLY A 240 -6.83 8.76 18.72
C GLY A 240 -6.87 9.58 17.42
N TYR A 241 -5.94 9.34 16.48
CA TYR A 241 -5.83 10.12 15.24
C TYR A 241 -7.12 10.08 14.41
N PHE A 242 -7.62 8.89 14.08
CA PHE A 242 -8.79 8.78 13.21
C PHE A 242 -10.07 9.25 13.83
N ASP A 243 -10.25 9.14 15.17
CA ASP A 243 -11.42 9.69 15.86
C ASP A 243 -11.50 11.21 15.66
N LYS A 244 -10.36 11.90 15.84
CA LYS A 244 -10.25 13.36 15.69
C LYS A 244 -10.39 13.80 14.22
N ILE A 245 -9.76 13.11 13.30
CA ILE A 245 -9.88 13.37 11.86
C ILE A 245 -11.33 13.24 11.40
N GLN A 246 -12.01 12.14 11.75
CA GLN A 246 -13.40 11.92 11.37
C GLN A 246 -14.35 12.95 11.98
N ALA A 247 -14.08 13.43 13.20
CA ALA A 247 -14.84 14.52 13.80
C ALA A 247 -14.75 15.81 12.97
N VAL A 248 -13.55 16.17 12.49
CA VAL A 248 -13.35 17.32 11.60
C VAL A 248 -14.07 17.11 10.26
N LEU A 249 -13.93 15.94 9.64
CA LEU A 249 -14.56 15.65 8.35
C LEU A 249 -16.10 15.74 8.43
N ARG A 250 -16.71 15.17 9.47
CA ARG A 250 -18.16 15.26 9.72
C ARG A 250 -18.62 16.70 9.89
N LYS A 251 -17.85 17.53 10.61
CA LYS A 251 -18.19 18.95 10.85
C LYS A 251 -18.34 19.75 9.55
N TYR A 252 -17.54 19.43 8.54
CA TYR A 252 -17.51 20.16 7.26
C TYR A 252 -18.13 19.42 6.08
N ASP A 253 -18.80 18.29 6.35
CA ASP A 253 -19.41 17.43 5.31
C ASP A 253 -18.37 17.06 4.22
N VAL A 254 -17.18 16.61 4.63
CA VAL A 254 -16.09 16.14 3.77
C VAL A 254 -16.13 14.62 3.74
N LEU A 255 -16.16 14.01 2.53
CA LEU A 255 -16.18 12.57 2.37
C LEU A 255 -14.88 11.94 2.83
N LEU A 256 -14.95 10.73 3.40
CA LEU A 256 -13.80 9.92 3.78
C LEU A 256 -13.61 8.76 2.80
N VAL A 257 -12.44 8.69 2.18
CA VAL A 257 -12.04 7.55 1.32
C VAL A 257 -10.87 6.83 1.96
N ALA A 258 -11.07 5.56 2.31
CA ALA A 258 -10.04 4.71 2.88
C ALA A 258 -9.32 3.91 1.78
N ASP A 259 -8.02 4.08 1.68
CA ASP A 259 -7.16 3.27 0.82
C ASP A 259 -6.67 2.04 1.59
N GLU A 260 -7.38 0.93 1.43
CA GLU A 260 -7.07 -0.38 2.02
C GLU A 260 -6.17 -1.25 1.11
N VAL A 261 -5.58 -0.66 0.10
CA VAL A 261 -4.75 -1.39 -0.90
C VAL A 261 -3.60 -2.16 -0.25
N ILE A 262 -3.02 -1.64 0.86
CA ILE A 262 -1.98 -2.34 1.64
C ILE A 262 -2.56 -3.02 2.87
N CYS A 263 -3.46 -2.36 3.60
CA CYS A 263 -3.90 -2.78 4.93
C CYS A 263 -4.97 -3.87 4.90
N GLY A 264 -5.71 -4.00 3.81
CA GLY A 264 -6.79 -4.97 3.67
C GLY A 264 -6.32 -6.44 3.73
N PHE A 265 -7.28 -7.29 4.01
CA PHE A 265 -7.17 -8.76 4.00
C PHE A 265 -6.23 -9.34 5.06
N GLY A 266 -6.28 -8.81 6.28
CA GLY A 266 -5.58 -9.40 7.43
C GLY A 266 -4.30 -8.69 7.85
N ARG A 267 -3.76 -7.77 7.05
CA ARG A 267 -2.44 -7.15 7.26
C ARG A 267 -2.23 -6.55 8.65
N THR A 268 -3.27 -5.93 9.22
CA THR A 268 -3.22 -5.27 10.53
C THR A 268 -3.76 -6.14 11.70
N GLY A 269 -3.94 -7.45 11.48
CA GLY A 269 -4.56 -8.34 12.47
C GLY A 269 -6.09 -8.27 12.50
N ASN A 270 -6.70 -7.49 11.62
CA ASN A 270 -8.12 -7.51 11.29
C ASN A 270 -8.30 -7.62 9.78
N MET A 271 -9.46 -8.02 9.30
CA MET A 271 -9.72 -8.16 7.84
C MET A 271 -9.41 -6.84 7.11
N TRP A 272 -9.69 -5.70 7.75
CA TRP A 272 -9.45 -4.35 7.22
C TRP A 272 -8.74 -3.46 8.24
N GLY A 273 -7.87 -2.59 7.77
CA GLY A 273 -7.25 -1.56 8.60
C GLY A 273 -8.28 -0.59 9.19
N CYS A 274 -9.38 -0.35 8.49
CA CYS A 274 -10.53 0.39 9.00
C CYS A 274 -11.07 -0.18 10.32
N GLN A 275 -11.14 -1.51 10.45
CA GLN A 275 -11.55 -2.17 11.70
C GLN A 275 -10.54 -1.96 12.84
N THR A 276 -9.25 -1.91 12.49
CA THR A 276 -8.19 -1.70 13.49
C THR A 276 -8.24 -0.31 14.11
N TYR A 277 -8.65 0.69 13.33
CA TYR A 277 -8.60 2.10 13.74
C TYR A 277 -9.95 2.80 13.81
N GLY A 278 -11.07 2.06 13.75
CA GLY A 278 -12.41 2.63 13.84
C GLY A 278 -12.74 3.63 12.72
N ILE A 279 -12.28 3.34 11.49
CA ILE A 279 -12.51 4.20 10.33
C ILE A 279 -13.85 3.83 9.68
N GLU A 280 -14.72 4.81 9.47
CA GLU A 280 -16.03 4.67 8.83
C GLU A 280 -16.04 5.40 7.47
N PRO A 281 -15.50 4.79 6.40
CA PRO A 281 -15.36 5.47 5.12
C PRO A 281 -16.66 5.51 4.31
N ASP A 282 -16.83 6.55 3.49
CA ASP A 282 -17.87 6.62 2.46
C ASP A 282 -17.54 5.72 1.27
N MET A 283 -16.25 5.57 0.96
CA MET A 283 -15.71 4.68 -0.07
C MET A 283 -14.42 4.03 0.42
N MET A 284 -14.14 2.83 -0.09
CA MET A 284 -12.95 2.07 0.25
C MET A 284 -12.36 1.40 -0.97
N THR A 285 -11.05 1.56 -1.20
CA THR A 285 -10.32 0.90 -2.28
C THR A 285 -9.51 -0.28 -1.76
N CYS A 286 -9.46 -1.37 -2.51
CA CYS A 286 -8.60 -2.52 -2.21
C CYS A 286 -7.99 -3.12 -3.47
N ALA A 287 -6.83 -3.77 -3.33
CA ALA A 287 -6.08 -4.43 -4.39
C ALA A 287 -5.08 -5.44 -3.79
N LYS A 288 -3.92 -5.64 -4.39
CA LYS A 288 -2.77 -6.38 -3.85
C LYS A 288 -3.15 -7.74 -3.26
N ALA A 289 -3.33 -7.82 -1.92
CA ALA A 289 -3.72 -9.04 -1.22
C ALA A 289 -5.09 -9.58 -1.66
N LEU A 290 -5.92 -8.80 -2.33
CA LEU A 290 -7.19 -9.25 -2.92
C LEU A 290 -7.02 -10.49 -3.82
N SER A 291 -5.92 -10.58 -4.56
CA SER A 291 -5.57 -11.73 -5.40
C SER A 291 -4.24 -12.39 -5.01
N ALA A 292 -3.70 -12.05 -3.83
CA ALA A 292 -2.34 -12.45 -3.42
C ALA A 292 -1.28 -12.16 -4.50
N ALA A 293 -1.42 -11.07 -5.26
CA ALA A 293 -0.60 -10.68 -6.42
C ALA A 293 -0.68 -11.59 -7.65
N MET A 294 -1.47 -12.66 -7.63
CA MET A 294 -1.51 -13.64 -8.72
C MET A 294 -2.22 -13.11 -9.98
N GLN A 295 -3.09 -12.11 -9.84
CA GLN A 295 -3.75 -11.44 -10.96
C GLN A 295 -3.93 -9.94 -10.68
N PRO A 296 -3.80 -9.07 -11.71
CA PRO A 296 -4.11 -7.65 -11.60
C PRO A 296 -5.62 -7.46 -11.39
N ILE A 297 -6.00 -7.05 -10.20
CA ILE A 297 -7.39 -6.72 -9.85
C ILE A 297 -7.42 -5.77 -8.67
N SER A 298 -8.43 -4.91 -8.64
CA SER A 298 -8.78 -4.06 -7.51
C SER A 298 -10.28 -3.88 -7.43
N ALA A 299 -10.75 -3.35 -6.32
CA ALA A 299 -12.14 -3.01 -6.14
C ALA A 299 -12.27 -1.66 -5.41
N LEU A 300 -13.32 -0.94 -5.75
CA LEU A 300 -13.81 0.22 -5.04
C LEU A 300 -15.19 -0.13 -4.47
N LEU A 301 -15.29 -0.17 -3.16
CA LEU A 301 -16.55 -0.33 -2.43
C LEU A 301 -17.11 1.06 -2.12
N LEU A 302 -18.40 1.23 -2.26
CA LEU A 302 -19.09 2.51 -2.00
C LEU A 302 -20.36 2.29 -1.17
N ASN A 303 -20.63 3.25 -0.27
CA ASN A 303 -21.81 3.21 0.57
C ASN A 303 -23.07 3.64 -0.21
N GLU A 304 -24.23 3.51 0.43
CA GLU A 304 -25.52 3.85 -0.19
C GLU A 304 -25.61 5.33 -0.58
N ARG A 305 -25.05 6.23 0.23
CA ARG A 305 -25.02 7.68 -0.05
C ARG A 305 -24.39 7.99 -1.42
N ILE A 306 -23.26 7.36 -1.72
CA ILE A 306 -22.56 7.51 -3.00
C ILE A 306 -23.35 6.84 -4.14
N PHE A 307 -23.89 5.64 -3.90
CA PHE A 307 -24.65 4.93 -4.92
C PHE A 307 -25.92 5.68 -5.34
N GLN A 308 -26.65 6.29 -4.42
CA GLN A 308 -27.80 7.13 -4.74
C GLN A 308 -27.46 8.30 -5.65
N SER A 309 -26.27 8.88 -5.50
CA SER A 309 -25.81 9.93 -6.42
C SER A 309 -25.51 9.42 -7.82
N ILE A 310 -25.01 8.16 -7.94
CA ILE A 310 -24.81 7.51 -9.23
C ILE A 310 -26.16 7.27 -9.92
N LEU A 311 -27.18 6.81 -9.21
CA LEU A 311 -28.54 6.63 -9.73
C LEU A 311 -29.06 7.97 -10.25
N GLN A 312 -29.08 9.01 -9.42
CA GLN A 312 -29.58 10.33 -9.76
C GLN A 312 -28.91 10.92 -11.01
N GLN A 313 -27.60 10.76 -11.15
CA GLN A 313 -26.87 11.27 -12.31
C GLN A 313 -27.09 10.40 -13.55
N SER A 314 -27.22 9.08 -13.38
CA SER A 314 -27.52 8.14 -14.48
C SER A 314 -28.87 8.45 -15.09
N ASP A 315 -29.87 8.82 -14.30
CA ASP A 315 -31.19 9.23 -14.80
C ASP A 315 -31.10 10.49 -15.66
N LYS A 316 -30.23 11.45 -15.28
CA LYS A 316 -30.03 12.70 -16.03
C LYS A 316 -29.20 12.53 -17.29
N GLN A 317 -28.20 11.63 -17.26
CA GLN A 317 -27.21 11.46 -18.34
C GLN A 317 -27.50 10.25 -19.24
N GLY A 318 -28.46 9.40 -18.87
CA GLY A 318 -28.82 8.17 -19.57
C GLY A 318 -27.95 6.96 -19.22
N ALA A 319 -26.80 7.15 -18.54
CA ALA A 319 -25.92 6.07 -18.08
C ALA A 319 -24.84 6.58 -17.12
N PHE A 320 -24.28 5.68 -16.32
CA PHE A 320 -23.00 5.87 -15.64
C PHE A 320 -21.85 5.54 -16.61
N VAL A 321 -21.28 6.57 -17.24
CA VAL A 321 -20.27 6.42 -18.31
C VAL A 321 -18.88 6.37 -17.71
N HIS A 322 -18.51 5.24 -17.09
CA HIS A 322 -17.18 4.98 -16.57
C HIS A 322 -16.88 3.47 -16.52
N GLY A 323 -15.64 3.09 -16.81
CA GLY A 323 -15.12 1.74 -16.71
C GLY A 323 -13.88 1.54 -17.58
N SER A 324 -13.05 0.55 -17.26
CA SER A 324 -11.92 0.11 -18.07
C SER A 324 -12.23 -1.24 -18.73
N THR A 325 -11.57 -1.52 -19.88
CA THR A 325 -11.82 -2.71 -20.70
C THR A 325 -11.70 -4.01 -19.89
N HIS A 326 -10.75 -4.09 -18.98
CA HIS A 326 -10.47 -5.29 -18.17
C HIS A 326 -11.07 -5.24 -16.76
N ALA A 327 -11.90 -4.24 -16.45
CA ALA A 327 -12.61 -4.18 -15.17
C ALA A 327 -13.48 -5.43 -14.97
N GLY A 328 -13.31 -6.09 -13.82
CA GLY A 328 -14.04 -7.33 -13.52
C GLY A 328 -13.66 -8.52 -14.41
N HIS A 329 -12.42 -8.59 -14.90
CA HIS A 329 -11.93 -9.69 -15.75
C HIS A 329 -12.23 -11.06 -15.12
N PRO A 330 -12.87 -12.01 -15.84
CA PRO A 330 -13.37 -13.27 -15.24
C PRO A 330 -12.27 -14.10 -14.56
N VAL A 331 -11.08 -14.18 -15.15
CA VAL A 331 -9.95 -14.93 -14.58
C VAL A 331 -9.46 -14.25 -13.31
N ALA A 332 -9.28 -12.92 -13.34
CA ALA A 332 -8.82 -12.16 -12.17
C ALA A 332 -9.84 -12.22 -11.03
N ALA A 333 -11.12 -12.10 -11.32
CA ALA A 333 -12.19 -12.23 -10.33
C ALA A 333 -12.25 -13.65 -9.71
N SER A 334 -12.08 -14.71 -10.53
CA SER A 334 -12.02 -16.10 -10.04
C SER A 334 -10.84 -16.32 -9.10
N VAL A 335 -9.66 -15.82 -9.46
CA VAL A 335 -8.45 -15.91 -8.60
C VAL A 335 -8.63 -15.13 -7.31
N ALA A 336 -9.18 -13.91 -7.37
CA ALA A 336 -9.45 -13.12 -6.19
C ALA A 336 -10.45 -13.79 -5.25
N LEU A 337 -11.55 -14.31 -5.78
CA LEU A 337 -12.53 -15.05 -5.00
C LEU A 337 -11.92 -16.28 -4.31
N GLU A 338 -11.08 -17.01 -5.03
CA GLU A 338 -10.37 -18.17 -4.46
C GLU A 338 -9.35 -17.77 -3.42
N THR A 339 -8.68 -16.63 -3.60
CA THR A 339 -7.78 -16.05 -2.58
C THR A 339 -8.54 -15.78 -1.28
N LEU A 340 -9.73 -15.19 -1.37
CA LEU A 340 -10.57 -14.93 -0.18
C LEU A 340 -11.05 -16.23 0.48
N ARG A 341 -11.35 -17.28 -0.30
CA ARG A 341 -11.68 -18.61 0.25
C ARG A 341 -10.50 -19.21 1.02
N ILE A 342 -9.29 -19.11 0.46
CA ILE A 342 -8.08 -19.57 1.17
C ILE A 342 -7.91 -18.82 2.48
N TYR A 343 -8.11 -17.49 2.49
CA TYR A 343 -8.03 -16.71 3.74
C TYR A 343 -9.05 -17.17 4.80
N ASP A 344 -10.27 -17.47 4.39
CA ASP A 344 -11.29 -18.00 5.30
C ASP A 344 -10.88 -19.40 5.84
N GLU A 345 -10.42 -20.29 4.97
CA GLU A 345 -10.06 -21.67 5.33
C GLU A 345 -8.88 -21.77 6.30
N ILE A 346 -7.87 -20.91 6.16
CA ILE A 346 -6.70 -20.89 7.04
C ILE A 346 -6.85 -19.91 8.21
N ASP A 347 -8.00 -19.26 8.33
CA ASP A 347 -8.24 -18.17 9.29
C ASP A 347 -7.07 -17.19 9.34
N ILE A 348 -6.83 -16.53 8.21
CA ILE A 348 -5.64 -15.67 8.03
C ILE A 348 -5.54 -14.58 9.08
N VAL A 349 -6.68 -14.07 9.59
CA VAL A 349 -6.70 -13.03 10.63
C VAL A 349 -6.21 -13.58 11.96
N ALA A 350 -6.70 -14.78 12.35
CA ALA A 350 -6.22 -15.43 13.55
C ALA A 350 -4.74 -15.82 13.45
N HIS A 351 -4.29 -16.28 12.28
CA HIS A 351 -2.87 -16.57 12.03
C HIS A 351 -2.01 -15.29 12.22
N VAL A 352 -2.38 -14.17 11.60
CA VAL A 352 -1.64 -12.92 11.75
C VAL A 352 -1.57 -12.48 13.21
N ARG A 353 -2.68 -12.54 13.95
CA ARG A 353 -2.71 -12.23 15.38
C ARG A 353 -1.82 -13.15 16.21
N ALA A 354 -1.72 -14.42 15.82
CA ALA A 354 -0.88 -15.38 16.52
C ALA A 354 0.62 -15.10 16.34
N VAL A 355 1.05 -14.67 15.15
CA VAL A 355 2.47 -14.40 14.85
C VAL A 355 2.88 -12.95 15.10
N GLU A 356 1.94 -12.02 15.25
CA GLU A 356 2.20 -10.59 15.53
C GLU A 356 3.12 -10.35 16.73
N PRO A 357 2.93 -10.99 17.91
CA PRO A 357 3.84 -10.81 19.03
C PRO A 357 5.29 -11.12 18.67
N THR A 358 5.54 -12.24 18.02
CA THR A 358 6.89 -12.61 17.56
C THR A 358 7.48 -11.59 16.57
N PHE A 359 6.64 -11.06 15.68
CA PHE A 359 7.06 -10.02 14.73
C PHE A 359 7.46 -8.73 15.45
N LEU A 360 6.64 -8.26 16.40
CA LEU A 360 6.91 -7.04 17.16
C LEU A 360 8.11 -7.21 18.11
N GLU A 361 8.26 -8.36 18.75
CA GLU A 361 9.42 -8.70 19.57
C GLU A 361 10.70 -8.73 18.74
N MET A 362 10.68 -9.30 17.54
CA MET A 362 11.80 -9.28 16.61
C MET A 362 12.24 -7.85 16.27
N LEU A 363 11.29 -6.95 15.95
CA LEU A 363 11.61 -5.55 15.69
C LEU A 363 12.13 -4.84 16.97
N GLY A 364 11.49 -5.09 18.10
CA GLY A 364 11.86 -4.53 19.41
C GLY A 364 13.27 -4.90 19.85
N ALA A 365 13.69 -6.14 19.62
CA ALA A 365 15.01 -6.64 19.95
C ALA A 365 16.16 -5.93 19.18
N LEU A 366 15.82 -5.26 18.08
CA LEU A 366 16.78 -4.48 17.29
C LEU A 366 16.92 -3.03 17.79
N ARG A 367 16.09 -2.59 18.74
CA ARG A 367 16.13 -1.24 19.30
C ARG A 367 17.48 -0.90 19.91
N GLU A 368 18.20 -1.90 20.45
CA GLU A 368 19.53 -1.69 21.03
C GLU A 368 20.64 -1.52 19.98
N HIS A 369 20.38 -1.89 18.71
CA HIS A 369 21.36 -1.75 17.64
C HIS A 369 21.68 -0.26 17.37
N PRO A 370 22.97 0.14 17.15
CA PRO A 370 23.36 1.55 16.98
C PRO A 370 22.58 2.31 15.87
N LEU A 371 22.28 1.64 14.79
CA LEU A 371 21.55 2.24 13.64
C LEU A 371 20.05 2.47 13.90
N ILE A 372 19.48 1.92 14.98
CA ILE A 372 18.03 1.90 15.19
C ILE A 372 17.62 2.85 16.30
N GLY A 373 16.84 3.88 15.96
CA GLY A 373 16.30 4.86 16.90
C GLY A 373 14.96 4.46 17.51
N GLY A 374 14.18 3.62 16.81
CA GLY A 374 12.88 3.17 17.26
C GLY A 374 12.24 2.19 16.29
N PHE A 375 11.09 1.65 16.68
CA PHE A 375 10.25 0.80 15.83
C PHE A 375 8.79 1.04 16.12
N ASN A 376 7.95 0.65 15.18
CA ASN A 376 6.51 0.53 15.35
C ASN A 376 5.96 -0.57 14.44
N GLY A 377 4.73 -1.01 14.72
CA GLY A 377 4.06 -2.02 13.91
C GLY A 377 2.70 -2.37 14.46
N VAL A 378 1.92 -3.05 13.63
CA VAL A 378 0.61 -3.63 13.95
C VAL A 378 0.36 -4.80 13.00
N GLY A 379 -0.13 -5.94 13.50
CA GLY A 379 -0.26 -7.14 12.69
C GLY A 379 1.08 -7.54 12.08
N LEU A 380 1.12 -7.70 10.76
CA LEU A 380 2.34 -7.99 10.00
C LEU A 380 2.77 -6.82 9.09
N ILE A 381 2.63 -5.58 9.59
CA ILE A 381 3.18 -4.38 8.97
C ILE A 381 3.88 -3.54 10.02
N GLY A 382 5.13 -3.14 9.77
CA GLY A 382 5.91 -2.37 10.73
C GLY A 382 7.18 -1.81 10.14
N GLY A 383 7.90 -1.02 10.92
CA GLY A 383 9.12 -0.37 10.46
C GLY A 383 10.12 -0.06 11.57
N LEU A 384 11.38 0.05 11.17
CA LEU A 384 12.49 0.49 12.00
C LEU A 384 12.93 1.89 11.58
N GLU A 385 13.10 2.81 12.54
CA GLU A 385 13.70 4.13 12.32
C GLU A 385 15.21 4.03 12.30
N LEU A 386 15.82 4.52 11.24
CA LEU A 386 17.28 4.59 11.08
C LEU A 386 17.79 5.94 11.58
N VAL A 387 18.81 5.92 12.45
CA VAL A 387 19.41 7.11 13.03
C VAL A 387 20.93 7.01 13.03
N LYS A 388 21.59 8.17 12.94
CA LYS A 388 23.02 8.34 13.23
C LYS A 388 23.25 8.49 14.73
N ASP A 389 22.37 9.23 15.39
CA ASP A 389 22.40 9.48 16.82
C ASP A 389 21.01 9.24 17.42
N LYS A 390 20.93 8.37 18.42
CA LYS A 390 19.67 7.99 19.07
C LYS A 390 19.10 9.09 19.95
N THR A 391 19.97 9.91 20.56
CA THR A 391 19.58 10.96 21.50
C THR A 391 18.95 12.14 20.76
N THR A 392 19.62 12.58 19.69
CA THR A 392 19.18 13.71 18.86
C THR A 392 18.19 13.28 17.78
N ARG A 393 18.06 11.97 17.52
CA ARG A 393 17.33 11.37 16.40
C ARG A 393 17.85 11.83 15.03
N GLU A 394 19.12 12.27 14.96
CA GLU A 394 19.76 12.72 13.73
C GLU A 394 19.82 11.57 12.70
N SER A 395 19.52 11.90 11.46
CA SER A 395 19.63 10.99 10.32
C SER A 395 21.03 11.00 9.73
N TYR A 396 21.45 9.91 9.11
CA TYR A 396 22.66 9.92 8.30
C TYR A 396 22.53 10.90 7.12
N PRO A 397 23.61 11.60 6.75
CA PRO A 397 23.64 12.39 5.53
C PRO A 397 23.32 11.53 4.28
N ILE A 398 22.62 12.11 3.32
CA ILE A 398 22.26 11.40 2.06
C ILE A 398 23.51 10.89 1.33
N SER A 399 24.62 11.60 1.44
CA SER A 399 25.92 11.24 0.83
C SER A 399 26.48 9.89 1.30
N VAL A 400 26.12 9.43 2.50
CA VAL A 400 26.49 8.09 3.01
C VAL A 400 25.84 6.97 2.22
N GLY A 401 24.67 7.22 1.60
CA GLY A 401 23.95 6.22 0.84
C GLY A 401 23.46 5.04 1.68
N LEU A 402 23.09 5.29 2.96
CA LEU A 402 22.71 4.27 3.93
C LEU A 402 21.73 3.23 3.39
N GLY A 403 20.70 3.68 2.68
CA GLY A 403 19.69 2.76 2.09
C GLY A 403 20.30 1.78 1.09
N ALA A 404 21.24 2.22 0.27
CA ALA A 404 21.93 1.35 -0.70
C ALA A 404 22.87 0.36 0.00
N LEU A 405 23.55 0.78 1.07
CA LEU A 405 24.39 -0.11 1.89
C LEU A 405 23.56 -1.20 2.56
N ILE A 406 22.41 -0.84 3.14
CA ILE A 406 21.49 -1.79 3.77
C ILE A 406 20.96 -2.78 2.71
N ASP A 407 20.52 -2.32 1.52
CA ASP A 407 20.02 -3.21 0.46
C ASP A 407 21.10 -4.20 0.00
N ALA A 408 22.31 -3.72 -0.22
CA ALA A 408 23.43 -4.57 -0.63
C ALA A 408 23.76 -5.63 0.43
N ASN A 409 23.80 -5.25 1.71
CA ASN A 409 24.05 -6.18 2.82
C ASN A 409 22.88 -7.15 3.04
N ALA A 410 21.64 -6.69 2.89
CA ALA A 410 20.46 -7.53 2.96
C ALA A 410 20.52 -8.65 1.91
N ARG A 411 20.82 -8.30 0.66
CA ARG A 411 20.97 -9.28 -0.43
C ARG A 411 22.10 -10.26 -0.16
N ARG A 412 23.25 -9.83 0.36
CA ARG A 412 24.34 -10.72 0.78
C ARG A 412 23.90 -11.69 1.88
N ASN A 413 23.01 -11.27 2.76
CA ASN A 413 22.47 -12.07 3.86
C ASN A 413 21.16 -12.82 3.50
N GLY A 414 20.80 -12.87 2.22
CA GLY A 414 19.63 -13.60 1.72
C GLY A 414 18.30 -12.94 2.13
N LEU A 415 18.23 -11.60 2.19
CA LEU A 415 17.02 -10.82 2.44
C LEU A 415 16.70 -9.91 1.27
N ILE A 416 15.40 -9.68 1.06
CA ILE A 416 14.87 -8.52 0.33
C ILE A 416 14.16 -7.62 1.34
N LEU A 417 14.63 -6.37 1.43
CA LEU A 417 14.09 -5.36 2.34
C LEU A 417 13.51 -4.19 1.54
N ARG A 418 12.60 -3.45 2.15
CA ARG A 418 12.11 -2.18 1.64
C ARG A 418 12.65 -1.03 2.48
N ILE A 419 13.55 -0.25 1.91
CA ILE A 419 14.07 0.97 2.54
C ILE A 419 13.31 2.17 1.97
N VAL A 420 12.78 3.02 2.84
CA VAL A 420 12.03 4.23 2.50
C VAL A 420 12.57 5.39 3.32
N GLY A 421 13.33 6.27 2.68
CA GLY A 421 14.02 7.34 3.39
C GLY A 421 14.90 6.78 4.51
N ASN A 422 14.64 7.20 5.75
CA ASN A 422 15.34 6.73 6.95
C ASN A 422 14.57 5.61 7.68
N ARG A 423 13.87 4.74 6.96
CA ARG A 423 13.14 3.62 7.55
C ARG A 423 13.37 2.32 6.77
N ILE A 424 13.38 1.21 7.49
CA ILE A 424 13.21 -0.13 6.91
C ILE A 424 11.77 -0.52 7.17
N ALA A 425 11.01 -0.77 6.10
CA ALA A 425 9.63 -1.16 6.18
C ALA A 425 9.46 -2.67 5.96
N PHE A 426 8.58 -3.27 6.72
CA PHE A 426 8.28 -4.71 6.70
C PHE A 426 6.79 -4.93 6.42
N SER A 427 6.52 -5.89 5.57
CA SER A 427 5.20 -6.40 5.26
C SER A 427 5.34 -7.82 4.68
N PRO A 428 5.85 -8.77 5.46
CA PRO A 428 6.11 -10.13 4.95
C PRO A 428 4.81 -10.78 4.44
N PRO A 429 4.89 -11.87 3.64
CA PRO A 429 3.71 -12.66 3.33
C PRO A 429 2.92 -13.00 4.58
N LEU A 430 1.57 -12.95 4.51
CA LEU A 430 0.73 -13.14 5.70
C LEU A 430 0.82 -14.57 6.27
N ILE A 431 1.28 -15.50 5.47
CA ILE A 431 1.49 -16.92 5.84
C ILE A 431 2.82 -17.17 6.57
N ILE A 432 3.62 -16.13 6.83
CA ILE A 432 4.91 -16.28 7.52
C ILE A 432 4.72 -16.96 8.88
N THR A 433 5.61 -17.89 9.20
CA THR A 433 5.59 -18.66 10.46
C THR A 433 6.51 -18.04 11.52
N HIS A 434 6.36 -18.46 12.79
CA HIS A 434 7.27 -18.06 13.88
C HIS A 434 8.75 -18.37 13.54
N ASN A 435 9.04 -19.55 13.02
CA ASN A 435 10.41 -19.94 12.64
C ASN A 435 10.96 -19.05 11.50
N GLU A 436 10.14 -18.69 10.54
CA GLU A 436 10.56 -17.77 9.45
C GLU A 436 10.75 -16.34 9.95
N LEU A 437 9.99 -15.89 10.95
CA LEU A 437 10.23 -14.61 11.64
C LEU A 437 11.55 -14.61 12.41
N GLU A 438 11.91 -15.71 13.06
CA GLU A 438 13.21 -15.86 13.72
C GLU A 438 14.37 -15.83 12.70
N GLN A 439 14.21 -16.49 11.55
CA GLN A 439 15.18 -16.44 10.46
C GLN A 439 15.31 -15.00 9.90
N LEU A 440 14.18 -14.29 9.72
CA LEU A 440 14.17 -12.90 9.30
C LEU A 440 14.95 -12.04 10.29
N GLY A 441 14.67 -12.16 11.58
CA GLY A 441 15.34 -11.41 12.65
C GLY A 441 16.86 -11.65 12.68
N THR A 442 17.28 -12.92 12.55
CA THR A 442 18.69 -13.31 12.51
C THR A 442 19.43 -12.67 11.30
N ARG A 443 18.85 -12.81 10.12
CA ARG A 443 19.44 -12.23 8.88
C ARG A 443 19.43 -10.70 8.92
N LEU A 444 18.38 -10.10 9.47
CA LEU A 444 18.26 -8.65 9.61
C LEU A 444 19.30 -8.09 10.56
N ARG A 445 19.51 -8.71 11.75
CA ARG A 445 20.56 -8.31 12.68
C ARG A 445 21.93 -8.33 12.01
N ARG A 446 22.26 -9.45 11.34
CA ARG A 446 23.51 -9.56 10.59
C ARG A 446 23.65 -8.46 9.52
N THR A 447 22.57 -8.15 8.82
CA THR A 447 22.54 -7.07 7.81
C THR A 447 22.86 -5.72 8.42
N LEU A 448 22.29 -5.41 9.59
CA LEU A 448 22.55 -4.16 10.31
C LEU A 448 23.99 -4.11 10.85
N ASP A 449 24.50 -5.22 11.42
CA ASP A 449 25.88 -5.32 11.91
C ASP A 449 26.89 -5.11 10.76
N ASP A 450 26.66 -5.72 9.60
CA ASP A 450 27.48 -5.54 8.41
C ASP A 450 27.44 -4.09 7.92
N THR A 451 26.25 -3.50 7.86
CA THR A 451 26.06 -2.11 7.44
C THR A 451 26.74 -1.13 8.41
N TYR A 452 26.65 -1.37 9.70
CA TYR A 452 27.31 -0.52 10.69
C TYR A 452 28.84 -0.55 10.54
N ARG A 453 29.42 -1.73 10.32
CA ARG A 453 30.87 -1.87 10.04
C ARG A 453 31.27 -1.17 8.75
N ASP A 454 30.50 -1.30 7.69
CA ASP A 454 30.76 -0.63 6.41
C ASP A 454 30.78 0.91 6.60
N ILE A 455 29.84 1.46 7.37
CA ILE A 455 29.80 2.92 7.67
C ILE A 455 31.06 3.36 8.44
N GLN A 456 31.46 2.62 9.47
CA GLN A 456 32.64 2.94 10.26
C GLN A 456 33.95 2.89 9.47
N SER A 457 33.95 2.24 8.31
CA SER A 457 35.10 2.18 7.42
C SER A 457 35.14 3.32 6.39
N ILE A 458 34.08 4.10 6.29
CA ILE A 458 33.96 5.25 5.38
C ILE A 458 34.33 6.56 6.09
N ASP A 459 34.10 6.64 7.41
CA ASP A 459 34.50 7.76 8.26
C ASP A 459 36.00 7.66 8.58
#